data_6fc4198f41640c55d1d1cb4b8fae8d3d
#
_entry.id   6fc4198f41640c55d1d1cb4b8fae8d3d
#
_cell.length_a   1.000
_cell.length_b   1.000
_cell.length_c   1.000
_cell.angle_alpha   90.00
_cell.angle_beta   90.00
_cell.angle_gamma   90.00
#
_symmetry.space_group_name_H-M   'P 1'
#
loop_
_entity.id
_entity.type
_entity.pdbx_description
1 polymer ?
#
loop_
_entity_poly.entity_id
_entity_poly.type
_entity_poly.pdbx_seq_one_letter_code
_entity_poly.pdbx_strand_id
1 'polypeptide(L)'
;FHCFGCVLGVMACLNHGATMVILEKYDPVNVMMSVERERCTSVYGVPTMFISILDHKLFRKFDFSTLRTGIMAGSPCPVKTMKECVEHMNMREVTIVYGLTETSPGMTQTRFDEQSLEKKCSTVGRALPGIEVAVIDPETGEHLGPGKHGELCCRGHNVMKGYYKMPEETAKAIDKEGWLHSGDIGMVDGDGYYAVTGRLKDMIIRGGENIYPKEVEDFIHHMDGVQDVQVVGAPSERYGEVPAAFIIRRPGAELTAEDVVDHCRGQIAFYKIPKHVHFLEEYPLTASGKIMKVKLREMAAKLWPDA
;
A
#
# COMPACT_ATOMS: atom_id res chain seq x y z
N PHE A 1 1.32 6.09 -18.66
CA PHE A 1 2.56 5.35 -18.99
C PHE A 1 2.96 4.34 -17.93
N HIS A 2 2.50 4.49 -16.68
CA HIS A 2 2.73 3.50 -15.62
C HIS A 2 2.08 2.16 -15.98
N CYS A 3 2.72 1.04 -15.62
CA CYS A 3 2.22 -0.30 -15.94
C CYS A 3 0.80 -0.58 -15.43
N PHE A 4 0.38 0.03 -14.32
CA PHE A 4 -1.02 -0.03 -13.86
C PHE A 4 -1.98 0.46 -14.97
N GLY A 5 -1.82 1.67 -15.47
CA GLY A 5 -2.68 2.20 -16.53
C GLY A 5 -2.48 1.49 -17.87
N CYS A 6 -1.22 1.22 -18.26
CA CYS A 6 -0.91 0.58 -19.52
C CYS A 6 -1.42 -0.88 -19.60
N VAL A 7 -1.13 -1.69 -18.61
CA VAL A 7 -1.47 -3.13 -18.64
C VAL A 7 -2.88 -3.37 -18.13
N LEU A 8 -3.18 -2.98 -16.87
CA LEU A 8 -4.50 -3.26 -16.28
C LEU A 8 -5.62 -2.41 -16.89
N GLY A 9 -5.29 -1.24 -17.45
CA GLY A 9 -6.26 -0.40 -18.17
C GLY A 9 -6.27 -0.71 -19.66
N VAL A 10 -5.26 -0.20 -20.39
CA VAL A 10 -5.27 -0.20 -21.87
C VAL A 10 -5.26 -1.61 -22.44
N MET A 11 -4.30 -2.45 -22.05
CA MET A 11 -4.17 -3.80 -22.61
C MET A 11 -5.36 -4.69 -22.23
N ALA A 12 -5.87 -4.56 -21.00
CA ALA A 12 -7.07 -5.29 -20.60
C ALA A 12 -8.29 -4.90 -21.43
N CYS A 13 -8.53 -3.61 -21.68
CA CYS A 13 -9.61 -3.16 -22.54
C CYS A 13 -9.47 -3.65 -23.97
N LEU A 14 -8.28 -3.56 -24.55
CA LEU A 14 -8.00 -4.05 -25.90
C LEU A 14 -8.27 -5.55 -26.03
N ASN A 15 -7.77 -6.32 -25.06
CA ASN A 15 -7.90 -7.79 -25.07
C ASN A 15 -9.35 -8.27 -24.92
N HIS A 16 -10.20 -7.48 -24.27
CA HIS A 16 -11.60 -7.82 -24.03
C HIS A 16 -12.60 -7.03 -24.88
N GLY A 17 -12.13 -6.19 -25.82
CA GLY A 17 -13.00 -5.36 -26.65
C GLY A 17 -13.80 -4.33 -25.86
N ALA A 18 -13.29 -3.89 -24.71
CA ALA A 18 -13.95 -2.90 -23.86
C ALA A 18 -13.65 -1.47 -24.32
N THR A 19 -14.62 -0.56 -24.12
CA THR A 19 -14.43 0.86 -24.40
C THR A 19 -13.53 1.49 -23.35
N MET A 20 -12.56 2.28 -23.79
CA MET A 20 -11.66 3.07 -22.93
C MET A 20 -12.04 4.55 -22.98
N VAL A 21 -12.20 5.15 -21.81
CA VAL A 21 -12.31 6.60 -21.66
C VAL A 21 -11.00 7.10 -21.05
N ILE A 22 -10.15 7.71 -21.89
CA ILE A 22 -8.81 8.13 -21.50
C ILE A 22 -8.82 9.62 -21.19
N LEU A 23 -8.36 9.96 -19.99
CA LEU A 23 -8.14 11.35 -19.59
C LEU A 23 -6.67 11.71 -19.75
N GLU A 24 -6.39 12.85 -20.40
CA GLU A 24 -5.03 13.32 -20.60
C GLU A 24 -4.30 13.59 -19.28
N LYS A 25 -5.05 14.12 -18.31
CA LYS A 25 -4.57 14.44 -16.97
C LYS A 25 -5.63 14.07 -15.94
N TYR A 26 -5.19 13.57 -14.79
CA TYR A 26 -6.10 13.34 -13.68
C TYR A 26 -6.65 14.67 -13.16
N ASP A 27 -7.95 14.73 -13.06
CA ASP A 27 -8.73 15.76 -12.39
C ASP A 27 -10.03 15.11 -11.89
N PRO A 28 -10.42 15.26 -10.62
CA PRO A 28 -11.58 14.55 -10.06
C PRO A 28 -12.89 14.92 -10.76
N VAL A 29 -13.05 16.18 -11.19
CA VAL A 29 -14.26 16.62 -11.92
C VAL A 29 -14.33 15.97 -13.29
N ASN A 30 -13.22 15.92 -14.01
CA ASN A 30 -13.17 15.28 -15.32
C ASN A 30 -13.44 13.78 -15.24
N VAL A 31 -12.98 13.12 -14.17
CA VAL A 31 -13.32 11.69 -13.93
C VAL A 31 -14.83 11.54 -13.71
N MET A 32 -15.43 12.32 -12.80
CA MET A 32 -16.86 12.26 -12.50
C MET A 32 -17.73 12.55 -13.74
N MET A 33 -17.37 13.59 -14.49
CA MET A 33 -18.05 13.92 -15.76
C MET A 33 -17.97 12.78 -16.78
N SER A 34 -16.79 12.16 -16.89
CA SER A 34 -16.58 11.06 -17.83
C SER A 34 -17.38 9.81 -17.43
N VAL A 35 -17.43 9.50 -16.13
CA VAL A 35 -18.23 8.39 -15.63
C VAL A 35 -19.70 8.56 -15.98
N GLU A 36 -20.28 9.72 -15.71
CA GLU A 36 -21.69 10.01 -16.00
C GLU A 36 -21.96 10.04 -17.52
N ARG A 37 -21.19 10.84 -18.26
CA ARG A 37 -21.42 11.07 -19.70
C ARG A 37 -21.23 9.82 -20.54
N GLU A 38 -20.12 9.10 -20.30
CA GLU A 38 -19.77 7.90 -21.08
C GLU A 38 -20.35 6.61 -20.44
N ARG A 39 -21.11 6.75 -19.34
CA ARG A 39 -21.74 5.64 -18.62
C ARG A 39 -20.72 4.55 -18.25
N CYS A 40 -19.57 4.98 -17.70
CA CYS A 40 -18.52 4.04 -17.35
C CYS A 40 -18.99 3.01 -16.33
N THR A 41 -18.54 1.78 -16.46
CA THR A 41 -18.86 0.68 -15.55
C THR A 41 -17.72 0.38 -14.57
N SER A 42 -16.55 0.97 -14.81
CA SER A 42 -15.33 0.72 -14.02
C SER A 42 -14.47 1.97 -13.92
N VAL A 43 -13.85 2.18 -12.76
CA VAL A 43 -12.84 3.22 -12.53
C VAL A 43 -11.60 2.57 -11.90
N TYR A 44 -10.42 2.90 -12.43
CA TYR A 44 -9.14 2.43 -11.94
C TYR A 44 -8.33 3.60 -11.40
N GLY A 45 -7.74 3.45 -10.23
CA GLY A 45 -6.94 4.51 -9.63
C GLY A 45 -6.20 4.09 -8.38
N VAL A 46 -5.39 5.01 -7.89
CA VAL A 46 -4.76 4.90 -6.56
C VAL A 46 -5.71 5.46 -5.49
N PRO A 47 -5.59 5.06 -4.22
CA PRO A 47 -6.50 5.51 -3.15
C PRO A 47 -6.70 7.02 -3.08
N THR A 48 -5.63 7.81 -3.25
CA THR A 48 -5.71 9.28 -3.23
C THR A 48 -6.61 9.86 -4.33
N MET A 49 -6.72 9.19 -5.47
CA MET A 49 -7.67 9.60 -6.53
C MET A 49 -9.11 9.39 -6.08
N PHE A 50 -9.42 8.24 -5.49
CA PHE A 50 -10.77 7.97 -4.97
C PHE A 50 -11.13 8.92 -3.82
N ILE A 51 -10.21 9.19 -2.89
CA ILE A 51 -10.42 10.15 -1.81
C ILE A 51 -10.74 11.53 -2.38
N SER A 52 -9.97 12.02 -3.35
CA SER A 52 -10.21 13.34 -3.94
C SER A 52 -11.51 13.44 -4.74
N ILE A 53 -12.02 12.33 -5.28
CA ILE A 53 -13.35 12.26 -5.91
C ILE A 53 -14.44 12.33 -4.84
N LEU A 54 -14.34 11.50 -3.79
CA LEU A 54 -15.33 11.40 -2.72
C LEU A 54 -15.45 12.70 -1.92
N ASP A 55 -14.33 13.36 -1.63
CA ASP A 55 -14.28 14.63 -0.87
C ASP A 55 -14.62 15.86 -1.73
N HIS A 56 -14.80 15.70 -3.04
CA HIS A 56 -15.02 16.85 -3.91
C HIS A 56 -16.41 17.45 -3.71
N LYS A 57 -16.49 18.78 -3.56
CA LYS A 57 -17.77 19.53 -3.30
C LYS A 57 -18.87 19.28 -4.33
N LEU A 58 -18.51 18.88 -5.55
CA LEU A 58 -19.44 18.56 -6.63
C LEU A 58 -19.80 17.07 -6.69
N PHE A 59 -19.22 16.21 -5.85
CA PHE A 59 -19.39 14.77 -5.90
C PHE A 59 -20.87 14.35 -6.03
N ARG A 60 -21.74 14.90 -5.19
CA ARG A 60 -23.18 14.58 -5.16
C ARG A 60 -23.99 15.08 -6.37
N LYS A 61 -23.35 15.79 -7.30
CA LYS A 61 -23.99 16.29 -8.51
C LYS A 61 -23.86 15.35 -9.71
N PHE A 62 -23.08 14.30 -9.58
CA PHE A 62 -22.80 13.34 -10.65
C PHE A 62 -23.48 11.99 -10.40
N ASP A 63 -23.86 11.32 -11.48
CA ASP A 63 -24.45 9.98 -11.45
C ASP A 63 -23.38 8.89 -11.60
N PHE A 64 -23.23 8.06 -10.57
CA PHE A 64 -22.35 6.89 -10.54
C PHE A 64 -23.09 5.57 -10.69
N SER A 65 -24.39 5.58 -11.01
CA SER A 65 -25.25 4.39 -11.05
C SER A 65 -24.78 3.30 -12.00
N THR A 66 -24.02 3.66 -13.04
CA THR A 66 -23.45 2.72 -14.00
C THR A 66 -22.18 2.02 -13.55
N LEU A 67 -21.48 2.59 -12.56
CA LEU A 67 -20.32 1.92 -11.98
C LEU A 67 -20.75 0.64 -11.27
N ARG A 68 -19.91 -0.37 -11.31
CA ARG A 68 -20.05 -1.60 -10.53
C ARG A 68 -18.73 -2.14 -10.01
N THR A 69 -17.63 -1.88 -10.72
CA THR A 69 -16.32 -2.47 -10.44
C THR A 69 -15.19 -1.45 -10.60
N GLY A 70 -13.99 -1.86 -10.33
CA GLY A 70 -12.77 -1.09 -10.51
C GLY A 70 -11.59 -1.71 -9.80
N ILE A 71 -10.44 -1.07 -9.95
CA ILE A 71 -9.21 -1.48 -9.27
C ILE A 71 -8.70 -0.30 -8.45
N MET A 72 -8.49 -0.54 -7.16
CA MET A 72 -7.76 0.37 -6.27
C MET A 72 -6.41 -0.28 -5.96
N ALA A 73 -5.30 0.35 -6.33
CA ALA A 73 -3.97 -0.25 -6.21
C ALA A 73 -2.86 0.80 -6.12
N GLY A 74 -1.61 0.36 -5.95
CA GLY A 74 -0.41 1.20 -5.96
C GLY A 74 0.02 1.76 -4.61
N SER A 75 -0.83 1.66 -3.60
CA SER A 75 -0.54 1.92 -2.19
C SER A 75 -1.56 1.19 -1.30
N PRO A 76 -1.38 1.14 0.03
CA PRO A 76 -2.39 0.59 0.93
C PRO A 76 -3.76 1.24 0.73
N CYS A 77 -4.80 0.43 0.64
CA CYS A 77 -6.17 0.88 0.36
C CYS A 77 -6.95 1.04 1.67
N PRO A 78 -7.30 2.28 2.09
CA PRO A 78 -8.00 2.48 3.36
C PRO A 78 -9.39 1.84 3.35
N VAL A 79 -9.73 1.13 4.42
CA VAL A 79 -11.04 0.47 4.57
C VAL A 79 -12.19 1.46 4.40
N LYS A 80 -12.05 2.66 4.99
CA LYS A 80 -13.05 3.73 4.88
C LYS A 80 -13.30 4.11 3.42
N THR A 81 -12.25 4.39 2.66
CA THR A 81 -12.36 4.77 1.25
C THR A 81 -13.01 3.67 0.41
N MET A 82 -12.66 2.40 0.67
CA MET A 82 -13.29 1.27 -0.01
C MET A 82 -14.80 1.19 0.29
N LYS A 83 -15.20 1.38 1.56
CA LYS A 83 -16.62 1.44 1.96
C LYS A 83 -17.36 2.57 1.23
N GLU A 84 -16.79 3.76 1.23
CA GLU A 84 -17.38 4.93 0.56
C GLU A 84 -17.51 4.73 -0.96
N CYS A 85 -16.54 4.07 -1.60
CA CYS A 85 -16.66 3.69 -3.02
C CYS A 85 -17.81 2.72 -3.28
N VAL A 86 -18.00 1.74 -2.40
CA VAL A 86 -19.11 0.78 -2.50
C VAL A 86 -20.45 1.49 -2.29
N GLU A 87 -20.57 2.31 -1.25
CA GLU A 87 -21.83 2.95 -0.82
C GLU A 87 -22.23 4.12 -1.72
N HIS A 88 -21.26 4.93 -2.13
CA HIS A 88 -21.56 6.22 -2.80
C HIS A 88 -21.21 6.25 -4.29
N MET A 89 -20.31 5.36 -4.75
CA MET A 89 -19.94 5.24 -6.16
C MET A 89 -20.49 3.96 -6.81
N ASN A 90 -21.33 3.19 -6.11
CA ASN A 90 -21.90 1.91 -6.59
C ASN A 90 -20.85 0.85 -7.00
N MET A 91 -19.61 0.97 -6.54
CA MET A 91 -18.50 0.07 -6.92
C MET A 91 -18.48 -1.22 -6.07
N ARG A 92 -19.54 -2.01 -6.15
CA ARG A 92 -19.73 -3.21 -5.30
C ARG A 92 -18.68 -4.29 -5.52
N GLU A 93 -18.13 -4.37 -6.73
CA GLU A 93 -17.13 -5.34 -7.16
C GLU A 93 -15.71 -4.73 -7.24
N VAL A 94 -15.45 -3.66 -6.49
CA VAL A 94 -14.10 -3.06 -6.47
C VAL A 94 -13.09 -4.05 -5.90
N THR A 95 -11.91 -4.12 -6.52
CA THR A 95 -10.84 -5.04 -6.14
C THR A 95 -9.54 -4.30 -5.82
N ILE A 96 -8.69 -4.95 -5.03
CA ILE A 96 -7.31 -4.52 -4.78
C ILE A 96 -6.39 -5.42 -5.58
N VAL A 97 -5.41 -4.84 -6.28
CA VAL A 97 -4.32 -5.55 -6.94
C VAL A 97 -3.01 -5.17 -6.28
N TYR A 98 -2.22 -6.16 -5.90
CA TYR A 98 -0.86 -5.98 -5.41
C TYR A 98 0.15 -6.53 -6.41
N GLY A 99 1.23 -5.81 -6.57
CA GLY A 99 2.37 -6.17 -7.38
C GLY A 99 3.27 -4.97 -7.69
N LEU A 100 4.20 -5.17 -8.57
CA LEU A 100 5.30 -4.29 -8.92
C LEU A 100 5.38 -4.13 -10.44
N THR A 101 6.11 -3.15 -10.92
CA THR A 101 6.42 -3.04 -12.36
C THR A 101 7.11 -4.31 -12.88
N GLU A 102 7.95 -4.89 -12.05
CA GLU A 102 8.69 -6.14 -12.27
C GLU A 102 7.79 -7.38 -12.38
N THR A 103 6.53 -7.29 -11.95
CA THR A 103 5.52 -8.37 -12.05
C THR A 103 4.39 -8.07 -13.04
N SER A 104 4.54 -7.10 -13.93
CA SER A 104 3.74 -6.79 -15.13
C SER A 104 2.22 -6.54 -14.96
N PRO A 105 1.68 -5.79 -14.00
CA PRO A 105 2.17 -5.33 -12.73
C PRO A 105 1.62 -6.12 -11.52
N GLY A 106 0.88 -7.21 -11.73
CA GLY A 106 0.13 -7.91 -10.68
C GLY A 106 0.74 -9.23 -10.24
N MET A 107 0.69 -9.49 -8.94
CA MET A 107 1.01 -10.78 -8.31
C MET A 107 -0.25 -11.40 -7.72
N THR A 108 -0.99 -10.60 -6.97
CA THR A 108 -2.22 -11.04 -6.29
C THR A 108 -3.36 -10.07 -6.55
N GLN A 109 -4.58 -10.55 -6.39
CA GLN A 109 -5.79 -9.74 -6.48
C GLN A 109 -6.86 -10.24 -5.52
N THR A 110 -7.60 -9.31 -4.91
CA THR A 110 -8.81 -9.66 -4.17
C THR A 110 -9.90 -10.08 -5.16
N ARG A 111 -10.71 -11.04 -4.77
CA ARG A 111 -11.81 -11.50 -5.63
C ARG A 111 -12.92 -10.45 -5.70
N PHE A 112 -13.51 -10.28 -6.88
CA PHE A 112 -14.65 -9.36 -7.07
C PHE A 112 -15.90 -9.84 -6.29
N ASP A 113 -16.05 -11.17 -6.14
CA ASP A 113 -17.16 -11.86 -5.47
C ASP A 113 -16.92 -12.06 -3.95
N GLU A 114 -15.80 -11.57 -3.38
CA GLU A 114 -15.56 -11.58 -1.94
C GLU A 114 -16.58 -10.69 -1.23
N GLN A 115 -17.37 -11.28 -0.34
CA GLN A 115 -18.43 -10.57 0.37
C GLN A 115 -17.92 -9.79 1.59
N SER A 116 -16.82 -10.23 2.18
CA SER A 116 -16.21 -9.53 3.30
C SER A 116 -15.39 -8.33 2.82
N LEU A 117 -15.92 -7.14 3.03
CA LEU A 117 -15.20 -5.91 2.73
C LEU A 117 -13.95 -5.77 3.62
N GLU A 118 -14.03 -6.23 4.87
CA GLU A 118 -12.88 -6.26 5.78
C GLU A 118 -11.77 -7.14 5.20
N LYS A 119 -12.07 -8.35 4.72
CA LYS A 119 -11.12 -9.25 4.08
C LYS A 119 -10.54 -8.65 2.79
N LYS A 120 -11.36 -7.94 1.99
CA LYS A 120 -10.86 -7.20 0.82
C LYS A 120 -9.84 -6.12 1.19
N CYS A 121 -10.06 -5.41 2.30
CA CYS A 121 -9.22 -4.27 2.68
C CYS A 121 -7.99 -4.67 3.52
N SER A 122 -8.08 -5.75 4.30
CA SER A 122 -6.98 -6.24 5.13
C SER A 122 -5.98 -7.13 4.38
N THR A 123 -6.34 -7.57 3.16
CA THR A 123 -5.50 -8.43 2.33
C THR A 123 -5.26 -7.83 0.94
N VAL A 124 -4.29 -8.38 0.24
CA VAL A 124 -4.05 -8.09 -1.18
C VAL A 124 -4.56 -9.23 -2.08
N GLY A 125 -5.40 -10.11 -1.53
CA GLY A 125 -6.04 -11.19 -2.24
C GLY A 125 -5.19 -12.43 -2.41
N ARG A 126 -5.49 -13.22 -3.43
CA ARG A 126 -4.83 -14.49 -3.77
C ARG A 126 -3.94 -14.32 -5.00
N ALA A 127 -3.01 -15.24 -5.19
CA ALA A 127 -2.19 -15.30 -6.40
C ALA A 127 -3.06 -15.30 -7.67
N LEU A 128 -2.64 -14.55 -8.67
CA LEU A 128 -3.29 -14.54 -9.98
C LEU A 128 -3.10 -15.90 -10.68
N PRO A 129 -4.01 -16.30 -11.57
CA PRO A 129 -3.92 -17.57 -12.28
C PRO A 129 -2.59 -17.74 -13.04
N GLY A 130 -1.95 -18.91 -12.88
CA GLY A 130 -0.68 -19.21 -13.54
C GLY A 130 0.54 -18.52 -12.94
N ILE A 131 0.39 -17.94 -11.76
CA ILE A 131 1.46 -17.29 -11.00
C ILE A 131 1.61 -17.99 -9.65
N GLU A 132 2.83 -18.21 -9.24
CA GLU A 132 3.18 -18.67 -7.90
C GLU A 132 3.58 -17.47 -7.05
N VAL A 133 3.03 -17.39 -5.83
CA VAL A 133 3.43 -16.41 -4.82
C VAL A 133 3.81 -17.18 -3.56
N ALA A 134 4.93 -16.83 -2.97
CA ALA A 134 5.46 -17.46 -1.77
C ALA A 134 5.83 -16.39 -0.73
N VAL A 135 5.80 -16.81 0.53
CA VAL A 135 6.41 -16.07 1.64
C VAL A 135 7.75 -16.75 1.93
N ILE A 136 8.85 -16.05 1.76
CA ILE A 136 10.20 -16.58 1.89
C ILE A 136 10.92 -15.85 3.01
N ASP A 137 11.59 -16.59 3.88
CA ASP A 137 12.45 -16.02 4.90
C ASP A 137 13.64 -15.32 4.25
N PRO A 138 13.82 -14.01 4.45
CA PRO A 138 14.88 -13.26 3.76
C PRO A 138 16.30 -13.59 4.22
N GLU A 139 16.46 -14.28 5.37
CA GLU A 139 17.76 -14.66 5.91
C GLU A 139 18.15 -16.09 5.51
N THR A 140 17.19 -17.01 5.58
CA THR A 140 17.46 -18.45 5.35
C THR A 140 17.09 -18.90 3.94
N GLY A 141 16.23 -18.17 3.23
CA GLY A 141 15.67 -18.58 1.94
C GLY A 141 14.60 -19.66 2.03
N GLU A 142 14.16 -20.03 3.25
CA GLU A 142 13.14 -21.05 3.44
C GLU A 142 11.74 -20.55 3.09
N HIS A 143 10.92 -21.39 2.44
CA HIS A 143 9.51 -21.10 2.21
C HIS A 143 8.73 -21.24 3.52
N LEU A 144 8.04 -20.17 3.89
CA LEU A 144 7.27 -20.08 5.13
C LEU A 144 5.79 -20.47 4.92
N GLY A 145 5.25 -21.19 5.88
CA GLY A 145 3.83 -21.57 5.90
C GLY A 145 2.92 -20.43 6.37
N PRO A 146 1.59 -20.67 6.36
CA PRO A 146 0.58 -19.70 6.78
C PRO A 146 0.84 -19.09 8.16
N GLY A 147 0.55 -17.80 8.31
CA GLY A 147 0.69 -17.04 9.55
C GLY A 147 2.11 -16.59 9.87
N LYS A 148 3.11 -16.96 9.07
CA LYS A 148 4.49 -16.50 9.24
C LYS A 148 4.78 -15.31 8.34
N HIS A 149 5.56 -14.35 8.86
CA HIS A 149 6.01 -13.19 8.12
C HIS A 149 7.33 -13.48 7.41
N GLY A 150 7.43 -13.06 6.15
CA GLY A 150 8.62 -13.15 5.32
C GLY A 150 8.48 -12.28 4.09
N GLU A 151 9.44 -12.33 3.19
CA GLU A 151 9.39 -11.59 1.93
C GLU A 151 8.38 -12.23 0.98
N LEU A 152 7.53 -11.39 0.36
CA LEU A 152 6.63 -11.84 -0.70
C LEU A 152 7.41 -11.99 -2.01
N CYS A 153 7.51 -13.21 -2.50
CA CYS A 153 8.20 -13.52 -3.74
C CYS A 153 7.24 -14.05 -4.79
N CYS A 154 7.54 -13.82 -6.06
CA CYS A 154 6.68 -14.16 -7.18
C CYS A 154 7.45 -14.94 -8.24
N ARG A 155 6.83 -16.00 -8.79
CA ARG A 155 7.35 -16.75 -9.93
C ARG A 155 6.24 -17.00 -10.94
N GLY A 156 6.52 -16.76 -12.22
CA GLY A 156 5.58 -17.01 -13.29
C GLY A 156 5.80 -16.16 -14.53
N HIS A 157 4.86 -16.26 -15.46
CA HIS A 157 4.93 -15.59 -16.76
C HIS A 157 4.86 -14.06 -16.67
N ASN A 158 4.42 -13.52 -15.54
CA ASN A 158 4.32 -12.09 -15.25
C ASN A 158 5.64 -11.47 -14.81
N VAL A 159 6.61 -12.28 -14.38
CA VAL A 159 7.92 -11.78 -13.94
C VAL A 159 8.69 -11.20 -15.11
N MET A 160 9.28 -10.02 -14.93
CA MET A 160 10.11 -9.36 -15.92
C MET A 160 11.30 -10.23 -16.37
N LYS A 161 11.80 -9.98 -17.56
CA LYS A 161 13.05 -10.64 -18.04
C LYS A 161 14.31 -10.12 -17.33
N GLY A 162 14.23 -8.92 -16.78
CA GLY A 162 15.32 -8.26 -16.06
C GLY A 162 15.37 -6.76 -16.31
N TYR A 163 16.25 -6.10 -15.59
CA TYR A 163 16.55 -4.68 -15.78
C TYR A 163 17.46 -4.48 -16.99
N TYR A 164 17.08 -3.54 -17.85
CA TYR A 164 17.80 -3.31 -19.11
C TYR A 164 19.26 -2.92 -18.88
N LYS A 165 20.19 -3.72 -19.42
CA LYS A 165 21.65 -3.57 -19.27
C LYS A 165 22.16 -3.56 -17.81
N MET A 166 21.41 -4.17 -16.89
CA MET A 166 21.76 -4.26 -15.48
C MET A 166 21.68 -5.73 -15.00
N PRO A 167 22.58 -6.60 -15.44
CA PRO A 167 22.52 -8.03 -15.11
C PRO A 167 22.73 -8.30 -13.62
N GLU A 168 23.57 -7.52 -12.94
CA GLU A 168 23.84 -7.68 -11.52
C GLU A 168 22.60 -7.33 -10.67
N GLU A 169 21.91 -6.23 -11.00
CA GLU A 169 20.67 -5.86 -10.30
C GLU A 169 19.54 -6.85 -10.62
N THR A 170 19.51 -7.38 -11.84
CA THR A 170 18.58 -8.44 -12.20
C THR A 170 18.82 -9.70 -11.37
N ALA A 171 20.08 -10.12 -11.21
CA ALA A 171 20.43 -11.30 -10.41
C ALA A 171 20.17 -11.13 -8.90
N LYS A 172 20.13 -9.89 -8.40
CA LYS A 172 19.70 -9.57 -7.02
C LYS A 172 18.18 -9.65 -6.87
N ALA A 173 17.44 -9.25 -7.91
CA ALA A 173 15.99 -9.21 -7.89
C ALA A 173 15.34 -10.57 -8.21
N ILE A 174 15.96 -11.37 -9.06
CA ILE A 174 15.44 -12.67 -9.49
C ILE A 174 16.51 -13.72 -9.16
N ASP A 175 16.15 -14.66 -8.30
CA ASP A 175 17.04 -15.73 -7.87
C ASP A 175 17.22 -16.83 -8.95
N LYS A 176 18.07 -17.83 -8.64
CA LYS A 176 18.37 -18.94 -9.56
C LYS A 176 17.20 -19.88 -9.80
N GLU A 177 16.19 -19.87 -8.92
CA GLU A 177 14.97 -20.67 -9.03
C GLU A 177 13.85 -19.92 -9.76
N GLY A 178 14.11 -18.66 -10.15
CA GLY A 178 13.19 -17.80 -10.88
C GLY A 178 12.21 -17.05 -9.98
N TRP A 179 12.43 -16.99 -8.67
CA TRP A 179 11.66 -16.17 -7.77
C TRP A 179 12.12 -14.71 -7.86
N LEU A 180 11.17 -13.83 -8.13
CA LEU A 180 11.37 -12.39 -8.00
C LEU A 180 11.13 -12.00 -6.55
N HIS A 181 12.11 -11.38 -5.93
CA HIS A 181 12.08 -10.81 -4.59
C HIS A 181 11.47 -9.41 -4.63
N SER A 182 10.32 -9.23 -3.99
CA SER A 182 9.58 -7.96 -4.07
C SER A 182 10.18 -6.86 -3.18
N GLY A 183 10.92 -7.23 -2.16
CA GLY A 183 11.33 -6.33 -1.07
C GLY A 183 10.19 -5.95 -0.13
N ASP A 184 8.99 -6.50 -0.31
CA ASP A 184 7.84 -6.28 0.57
C ASP A 184 7.66 -7.47 1.52
N ILE A 185 7.48 -7.19 2.80
CA ILE A 185 7.22 -8.18 3.83
C ILE A 185 5.71 -8.41 3.93
N GLY A 186 5.34 -9.67 4.04
CA GLY A 186 3.95 -10.06 4.15
C GLY A 186 3.77 -11.44 4.76
N MET A 187 2.55 -11.89 4.74
CA MET A 187 2.16 -13.22 5.19
C MET A 187 1.06 -13.77 4.29
N VAL A 188 0.84 -15.06 4.38
CA VAL A 188 -0.32 -15.75 3.78
C VAL A 188 -1.16 -16.36 4.90
N ASP A 189 -2.49 -16.28 4.80
CA ASP A 189 -3.39 -16.95 5.74
C ASP A 189 -3.68 -18.41 5.32
N GLY A 190 -4.43 -19.14 6.17
CA GLY A 190 -4.82 -20.53 5.89
C GLY A 190 -5.73 -20.71 4.67
N ASP A 191 -6.36 -19.64 4.20
CA ASP A 191 -7.23 -19.64 3.02
C ASP A 191 -6.49 -19.20 1.74
N GLY A 192 -5.19 -18.89 1.82
CA GLY A 192 -4.35 -18.47 0.70
C GLY A 192 -4.48 -16.99 0.34
N TYR A 193 -4.94 -16.13 1.25
CA TYR A 193 -4.94 -14.69 1.09
C TYR A 193 -3.63 -14.11 1.61
N TYR A 194 -3.02 -13.24 0.81
CA TYR A 194 -1.78 -12.55 1.15
C TYR A 194 -2.08 -11.19 1.78
N ALA A 195 -1.26 -10.78 2.74
CA ALA A 195 -1.29 -9.46 3.34
C ALA A 195 0.11 -8.85 3.32
N VAL A 196 0.24 -7.59 2.90
CA VAL A 196 1.50 -6.84 2.95
C VAL A 196 1.58 -6.14 4.30
N THR A 197 2.62 -6.43 5.07
CA THR A 197 2.81 -5.91 6.43
C THR A 197 3.95 -4.89 6.53
N GLY A 198 4.74 -4.71 5.47
CA GLY A 198 5.82 -3.73 5.44
C GLY A 198 6.73 -3.85 4.24
N ARG A 199 7.86 -3.16 4.33
CA ARG A 199 8.96 -3.29 3.38
C ARG A 199 10.23 -3.70 4.08
N LEU A 200 10.97 -4.62 3.47
CA LEU A 200 12.24 -5.12 4.01
C LEU A 200 13.22 -3.96 4.32
N LYS A 201 13.37 -3.04 3.38
CA LYS A 201 14.23 -1.83 3.55
C LYS A 201 13.73 -0.79 4.53
N ASP A 202 12.46 -0.87 4.93
CA ASP A 202 11.84 0.06 5.88
C ASP A 202 11.73 -0.56 7.28
N MET A 203 12.05 -1.85 7.42
CA MET A 203 12.09 -2.54 8.69
C MET A 203 13.08 -1.85 9.63
N ILE A 204 12.68 -1.67 10.87
CA ILE A 204 13.48 -1.04 11.92
C ILE A 204 14.05 -2.16 12.77
N ILE A 205 15.36 -2.17 12.95
CA ILE A 205 16.05 -3.18 13.76
C ILE A 205 16.43 -2.56 15.09
N ARG A 206 15.63 -2.82 16.12
CA ARG A 206 15.85 -2.31 17.48
C ARG A 206 16.44 -3.37 18.38
N GLY A 207 17.74 -3.33 18.61
CA GLY A 207 18.40 -4.26 19.53
C GLY A 207 18.24 -5.73 19.15
N GLY A 208 18.15 -6.03 17.86
CA GLY A 208 17.91 -7.38 17.32
C GLY A 208 16.45 -7.74 17.08
N GLU A 209 15.50 -6.89 17.50
CA GLU A 209 14.08 -7.09 17.24
C GLU A 209 13.65 -6.39 15.95
N ASN A 210 12.97 -7.12 15.08
CA ASN A 210 12.44 -6.61 13.83
C ASN A 210 11.09 -5.91 14.07
N ILE A 211 11.00 -4.64 13.71
CA ILE A 211 9.77 -3.84 13.80
C ILE A 211 9.33 -3.49 12.40
N TYR A 212 8.12 -3.86 12.05
CA TYR A 212 7.50 -3.50 10.78
C TYR A 212 6.72 -2.19 10.95
N PRO A 213 7.17 -1.06 10.33
CA PRO A 213 6.53 0.24 10.52
C PRO A 213 5.03 0.23 10.32
N LYS A 214 4.55 -0.50 9.33
CA LYS A 214 3.12 -0.60 8.98
C LYS A 214 2.25 -1.07 10.15
N GLU A 215 2.71 -2.01 10.95
CA GLU A 215 1.98 -2.49 12.12
C GLU A 215 1.76 -1.37 13.15
N VAL A 216 2.80 -0.57 13.37
CA VAL A 216 2.74 0.57 14.31
C VAL A 216 1.92 1.72 13.71
N GLU A 217 2.06 1.98 12.42
CA GLU A 217 1.28 2.96 11.67
C GLU A 217 -0.21 2.64 11.72
N ASP A 218 -0.59 1.39 11.43
CA ASP A 218 -1.99 0.95 11.45
C ASP A 218 -2.58 1.09 12.85
N PHE A 219 -1.84 0.77 13.89
CA PHE A 219 -2.29 0.91 15.26
C PHE A 219 -2.55 2.39 15.63
N ILE A 220 -1.57 3.27 15.36
CA ILE A 220 -1.68 4.70 15.68
C ILE A 220 -2.74 5.39 14.81
N HIS A 221 -2.94 4.94 13.57
CA HIS A 221 -3.93 5.53 12.66
C HIS A 221 -5.37 5.43 13.16
N HIS A 222 -5.69 4.44 14.03
CA HIS A 222 -7.01 4.31 14.67
C HIS A 222 -7.23 5.29 15.81
N MET A 223 -6.20 6.02 16.24
CA MET A 223 -6.29 6.99 17.33
C MET A 223 -7.06 8.24 16.87
N ASP A 224 -7.99 8.72 17.72
CA ASP A 224 -8.68 9.95 17.48
C ASP A 224 -7.70 11.14 17.37
N GLY A 225 -7.94 12.01 16.40
CA GLY A 225 -7.07 13.16 16.15
C GLY A 225 -5.92 12.89 15.18
N VAL A 226 -5.64 11.64 14.82
CA VAL A 226 -4.64 11.28 13.79
C VAL A 226 -5.31 11.31 12.42
N GLN A 227 -4.76 12.11 11.49
CA GLN A 227 -5.15 12.10 10.09
C GLN A 227 -4.32 11.07 9.30
N ASP A 228 -3.00 11.07 9.51
CA ASP A 228 -2.07 10.11 8.91
C ASP A 228 -0.83 9.96 9.80
N VAL A 229 -0.15 8.82 9.69
CA VAL A 229 1.06 8.50 10.45
C VAL A 229 2.04 7.71 9.59
N GLN A 230 3.32 8.07 9.69
CA GLN A 230 4.43 7.35 9.08
C GLN A 230 5.49 7.05 10.15
N VAL A 231 5.93 5.81 10.21
CA VAL A 231 6.95 5.36 11.16
C VAL A 231 8.23 5.02 10.41
N VAL A 232 9.35 5.50 10.94
CA VAL A 232 10.71 5.23 10.42
C VAL A 232 11.68 4.96 11.56
N GLY A 233 12.82 4.34 11.26
CA GLY A 233 13.92 4.21 12.20
C GLY A 233 14.61 5.56 12.43
N ALA A 234 14.82 5.94 13.70
CA ALA A 234 15.73 6.98 14.13
C ALA A 234 17.00 6.31 14.69
N PRO A 235 18.21 6.89 14.48
CA PRO A 235 19.45 6.35 15.02
C PRO A 235 19.41 6.21 16.54
N SER A 236 20.04 5.18 17.09
CA SER A 236 20.17 4.98 18.54
C SER A 236 21.50 4.29 18.85
N GLU A 237 22.34 4.93 19.67
CA GLU A 237 23.61 4.33 20.14
C GLU A 237 23.40 2.97 20.83
N ARG A 238 22.32 2.86 21.61
CA ARG A 238 22.05 1.67 22.43
C ARG A 238 21.41 0.52 21.62
N TYR A 239 20.53 0.85 20.68
CA TYR A 239 19.68 -0.15 20.02
C TYR A 239 19.89 -0.24 18.50
N GLY A 240 20.80 0.52 17.94
CA GLY A 240 20.96 0.71 16.49
C GLY A 240 19.91 1.66 15.94
N GLU A 241 18.64 1.25 16.02
CA GLU A 241 17.50 2.08 15.64
C GLU A 241 16.41 2.03 16.70
N VAL A 242 15.56 3.07 16.72
CA VAL A 242 14.31 3.12 17.50
C VAL A 242 13.18 3.68 16.62
N PRO A 243 11.92 3.27 16.84
CA PRO A 243 10.80 3.80 16.07
C PRO A 243 10.58 5.29 16.34
N ALA A 244 10.41 6.06 15.26
CA ALA A 244 10.03 7.47 15.27
C ALA A 244 8.77 7.65 14.41
N ALA A 245 7.71 8.21 15.01
CA ALA A 245 6.44 8.46 14.35
C ALA A 245 6.36 9.91 13.87
N PHE A 246 6.06 10.09 12.59
CA PHE A 246 5.73 11.38 11.98
C PHE A 246 4.22 11.40 11.72
N ILE A 247 3.52 12.36 12.33
CA ILE A 247 2.05 12.37 12.38
C ILE A 247 1.51 13.66 11.79
N ILE A 248 0.50 13.55 10.94
CA ILE A 248 -0.37 14.65 10.54
C ILE A 248 -1.62 14.60 11.40
N ARG A 249 -1.92 15.69 12.10
CA ARG A 249 -3.13 15.82 12.93
C ARG A 249 -4.34 16.12 12.06
N ARG A 250 -5.50 15.66 12.49
CA ARG A 250 -6.77 16.15 11.93
C ARG A 250 -6.94 17.65 12.26
N PRO A 251 -7.58 18.43 11.39
CA PRO A 251 -7.85 19.84 11.68
C PRO A 251 -8.57 20.03 13.02
N GLY A 252 -7.99 20.87 13.88
CA GLY A 252 -8.52 21.16 15.21
C GLY A 252 -8.23 20.14 16.30
N ALA A 253 -7.47 19.10 16.03
CA ALA A 253 -7.05 18.13 17.05
C ALA A 253 -5.86 18.63 17.87
N GLU A 254 -5.99 18.55 19.19
CA GLU A 254 -4.92 18.87 20.16
C GLU A 254 -4.26 17.57 20.66
N LEU A 255 -3.53 16.91 19.76
CA LEU A 255 -2.82 15.68 20.05
C LEU A 255 -1.37 15.96 20.42
N THR A 256 -0.89 15.40 21.53
CA THR A 256 0.50 15.52 22.00
C THR A 256 1.31 14.25 21.70
N ALA A 257 2.64 14.34 21.77
CA ALA A 257 3.51 13.18 21.63
C ALA A 257 3.29 12.15 22.76
N GLU A 258 2.98 12.63 23.97
CA GLU A 258 2.70 11.78 25.12
C GLU A 258 1.41 10.99 24.94
N ASP A 259 0.34 11.60 24.41
CA ASP A 259 -0.90 10.92 24.10
C ASP A 259 -0.69 9.73 23.14
N VAL A 260 0.16 9.91 22.12
CA VAL A 260 0.48 8.84 21.15
C VAL A 260 1.22 7.69 21.81
N VAL A 261 2.22 8.00 22.65
CA VAL A 261 2.99 6.98 23.38
C VAL A 261 2.10 6.24 24.38
N ASP A 262 1.26 6.98 25.11
CA ASP A 262 0.32 6.40 26.09
C ASP A 262 -0.73 5.50 25.44
N HIS A 263 -1.23 5.90 24.26
CA HIS A 263 -2.12 5.06 23.46
C HIS A 263 -1.48 3.71 23.09
N CYS A 264 -0.17 3.69 22.85
CA CYS A 264 0.56 2.48 22.50
C CYS A 264 0.88 1.59 23.73
N ARG A 265 0.97 2.17 24.93
CA ARG A 265 1.38 1.43 26.14
C ARG A 265 0.42 0.30 26.47
N GLY A 266 0.97 -0.92 26.64
CA GLY A 266 0.21 -2.10 26.98
C GLY A 266 -0.69 -2.65 25.87
N GLN A 267 -0.74 -1.98 24.71
CA GLN A 267 -1.52 -2.39 23.55
C GLN A 267 -0.66 -3.04 22.47
N ILE A 268 0.57 -2.55 22.31
CA ILE A 268 1.59 -3.15 21.42
C ILE A 268 2.84 -3.50 22.20
N ALA A 269 3.71 -4.34 21.64
CA ALA A 269 4.95 -4.72 22.29
C ALA A 269 5.81 -3.47 22.59
N PHE A 270 6.41 -3.41 23.77
CA PHE A 270 7.12 -2.22 24.26
C PHE A 270 8.22 -1.70 23.32
N TYR A 271 8.89 -2.61 22.62
CA TYR A 271 9.96 -2.27 21.69
C TYR A 271 9.42 -1.63 20.39
N LYS A 272 8.14 -1.82 20.07
CA LYS A 272 7.44 -1.21 18.92
C LYS A 272 6.93 0.20 19.21
N ILE A 273 6.81 0.59 20.48
CA ILE A 273 6.31 1.91 20.87
C ILE A 273 7.27 2.97 20.33
N PRO A 274 6.77 3.99 19.59
CA PRO A 274 7.62 5.09 19.13
C PRO A 274 8.32 5.78 20.28
N LYS A 275 9.65 5.85 20.23
CA LYS A 275 10.46 6.62 21.17
C LYS A 275 10.32 8.12 20.90
N HIS A 276 10.11 8.47 19.65
CA HIS A 276 9.98 9.84 19.18
C HIS A 276 8.70 10.03 18.40
N VAL A 277 8.07 11.18 18.60
CA VAL A 277 6.89 11.61 17.85
C VAL A 277 7.09 13.03 17.36
N HIS A 278 6.86 13.27 16.08
CA HIS A 278 6.95 14.59 15.46
C HIS A 278 5.69 14.86 14.62
N PHE A 279 5.15 16.06 14.74
CA PHE A 279 3.97 16.45 14.00
C PHE A 279 4.35 17.27 12.77
N LEU A 280 3.75 16.94 11.63
CA LEU A 280 3.95 17.61 10.36
C LEU A 280 2.62 18.16 9.84
N GLU A 281 2.67 19.17 9.00
CA GLU A 281 1.53 19.66 8.24
C GLU A 281 1.33 18.85 6.95
N GLU A 282 2.45 18.43 6.32
CA GLU A 282 2.46 17.62 5.11
C GLU A 282 3.70 16.72 5.04
N TYR A 283 3.58 15.59 4.35
CA TYR A 283 4.73 14.72 4.06
C TYR A 283 5.49 15.13 2.80
N PRO A 284 6.81 14.88 2.76
CA PRO A 284 7.56 14.97 1.51
C PRO A 284 7.06 13.88 0.54
N LEU A 285 6.67 14.29 -0.67
CA LEU A 285 6.11 13.41 -1.69
C LEU A 285 7.03 13.30 -2.91
N THR A 286 6.99 12.13 -3.57
CA THR A 286 7.56 11.95 -4.91
C THR A 286 6.70 12.66 -5.95
N ALA A 287 7.22 12.79 -7.19
CA ALA A 287 6.45 13.32 -8.32
C ALA A 287 5.17 12.52 -8.64
N SER A 288 5.09 11.26 -8.21
CA SER A 288 3.90 10.40 -8.34
C SER A 288 2.96 10.43 -7.13
N GLY A 289 3.21 11.32 -6.14
CA GLY A 289 2.38 11.47 -4.95
C GLY A 289 2.62 10.44 -3.84
N LYS A 290 3.70 9.64 -3.91
CA LYS A 290 4.05 8.67 -2.85
C LYS A 290 4.91 9.33 -1.78
N ILE A 291 4.69 8.96 -0.51
CA ILE A 291 5.45 9.46 0.63
C ILE A 291 6.91 9.01 0.54
N MET A 292 7.82 9.96 0.72
CA MET A 292 9.26 9.73 0.66
C MET A 292 9.81 9.38 2.05
N LYS A 293 9.69 8.10 2.48
CA LYS A 293 10.23 7.63 3.78
C LYS A 293 11.73 7.91 3.95
N VAL A 294 12.50 7.93 2.86
CA VAL A 294 13.93 8.32 2.91
C VAL A 294 14.09 9.72 3.49
N LYS A 295 13.24 10.68 3.10
CA LYS A 295 13.28 12.04 3.65
C LYS A 295 12.88 12.08 5.13
N LEU A 296 11.91 11.27 5.53
CA LEU A 296 11.52 11.17 6.94
C LEU A 296 12.66 10.57 7.79
N ARG A 297 13.42 9.59 7.28
CA ARG A 297 14.63 9.09 7.96
C ARG A 297 15.73 10.15 8.07
N GLU A 298 15.98 10.93 7.01
CA GLU A 298 16.90 12.05 7.05
C GLU A 298 16.48 13.10 8.09
N MET A 299 15.17 13.35 8.22
CA MET A 299 14.61 14.23 9.25
C MET A 299 14.79 13.62 10.65
N ALA A 300 14.49 12.35 10.83
CA ALA A 300 14.67 11.64 12.11
C ALA A 300 16.12 11.69 12.57
N ALA A 301 17.08 11.43 11.69
CA ALA A 301 18.50 11.50 12.02
C ALA A 301 18.97 12.92 12.39
N LYS A 302 18.33 13.97 11.86
CA LYS A 302 18.63 15.37 12.21
C LYS A 302 17.99 15.79 13.52
N LEU A 303 16.74 15.37 13.77
CA LEU A 303 15.99 15.72 14.96
C LEU A 303 16.50 14.97 16.20
N TRP A 304 16.93 13.72 16.00
CA TRP A 304 17.36 12.83 17.08
C TRP A 304 18.65 12.08 16.69
N PRO A 305 19.80 12.80 16.62
CA PRO A 305 21.06 12.21 16.14
C PRO A 305 21.60 11.09 17.04
N ASP A 306 21.22 11.07 18.33
CA ASP A 306 21.70 10.14 19.35
C ASP A 306 20.51 9.62 20.21
N ALA A 307 19.48 9.12 19.59
CA ALA A 307 18.25 8.69 20.27
C ALA A 307 18.41 7.44 21.16
#